data_f30b4825c3416dcf286a275cba7cd153
#
_entry.id   f30b4825c3416dcf286a275cba7cd153
#
_cell.length_a   1.000
_cell.length_b   1.000
_cell.length_c   1.000
_cell.angle_alpha   90.00
_cell.angle_beta   90.00
_cell.angle_gamma   90.00
#
_symmetry.space_group_name_H-M   'P 1'
#
loop_
_entity.id
_entity.type
_entity.pdbx_description
1 polymer ?
#
loop_
_entity_poly.entity_id
_entity_poly.type
_entity_poly.pdbx_seq_one_letter_code
_entity_poly.pdbx_strand_id
1 'polypeptide(L)'
;MRKRIWVMLAFFLVLGIVSFSVQSGPHCNTHRLQVNDQPILMYETPEEALSSMTESPLLPEVNRLSLSCEGGRPEHDIQLYLRLAKENDGTILTSPYATLYNFSPTQDEAAFAMNDVLDLDEASKYDLVLFELITYKKAAAPTYQYAVFR
;
A
#
# COMPACT_ATOMS: atom_id res chain seq x y z
N MET A 1 -12.55 -30.25 49.89
CA MET A 1 -12.84 -30.28 48.44
C MET A 1 -13.35 -28.94 47.86
N ARG A 2 -14.23 -28.22 48.52
CA ARG A 2 -14.76 -26.92 48.01
C ARG A 2 -13.70 -25.84 47.77
N LYS A 3 -12.67 -25.71 48.61
CA LYS A 3 -11.62 -24.67 48.42
C LYS A 3 -10.72 -24.90 47.21
N ARG A 4 -10.51 -26.13 46.77
CA ARG A 4 -9.67 -26.44 45.59
C ARG A 4 -10.38 -26.12 44.26
N ILE A 5 -11.71 -26.20 44.24
CA ILE A 5 -12.52 -25.89 43.05
C ILE A 5 -12.50 -24.37 42.78
N TRP A 6 -12.56 -23.55 43.82
CA TRP A 6 -12.51 -22.09 43.68
C TRP A 6 -11.16 -21.58 43.19
N VAL A 7 -10.05 -22.20 43.60
CA VAL A 7 -8.71 -21.84 43.12
C VAL A 7 -8.54 -22.19 41.65
N MET A 8 -9.05 -23.34 41.21
CA MET A 8 -9.05 -23.71 39.79
C MET A 8 -9.91 -22.77 38.93
N LEU A 9 -11.10 -22.40 39.38
CA LEU A 9 -11.99 -21.49 38.67
C LEU A 9 -11.39 -20.08 38.56
N ALA A 10 -10.72 -19.60 39.62
CA ALA A 10 -10.01 -18.32 39.57
C ALA A 10 -8.80 -18.35 38.59
N PHE A 11 -8.10 -19.49 38.54
CA PHE A 11 -6.96 -19.66 37.62
C PHE A 11 -7.39 -19.67 36.13
N PHE A 12 -8.52 -20.32 35.83
CA PHE A 12 -9.10 -20.29 34.47
C PHE A 12 -9.64 -18.89 34.08
N LEU A 13 -10.17 -18.15 35.03
CA LEU A 13 -10.65 -16.79 34.81
C LEU A 13 -9.49 -15.82 34.53
N VAL A 14 -8.38 -15.95 35.21
CA VAL A 14 -7.17 -15.15 35.00
C VAL A 14 -6.52 -15.50 33.65
N LEU A 15 -6.43 -16.80 33.28
CA LEU A 15 -5.93 -17.23 31.98
C LEU A 15 -6.85 -16.79 30.83
N GLY A 16 -8.16 -16.79 31.03
CA GLY A 16 -9.12 -16.29 30.05
C GLY A 16 -8.97 -14.78 29.79
N ILE A 17 -8.72 -14.00 30.84
CA ILE A 17 -8.52 -12.53 30.69
C ILE A 17 -7.20 -12.21 30.00
N VAL A 18 -6.13 -12.96 30.29
CA VAL A 18 -4.82 -12.78 29.63
C VAL A 18 -4.89 -13.13 28.14
N SER A 19 -5.73 -14.11 27.76
CA SER A 19 -5.89 -14.48 26.34
C SER A 19 -6.67 -13.45 25.52
N PHE A 20 -7.51 -12.61 26.14
CA PHE A 20 -8.29 -11.59 25.46
C PHE A 20 -7.53 -10.27 25.22
N SER A 21 -6.44 -10.03 25.95
CA SER A 21 -5.67 -8.77 25.84
C SER A 21 -4.56 -8.80 24.78
N VAL A 22 -4.36 -9.91 24.06
CA VAL A 22 -3.28 -10.07 23.06
C VAL A 22 -3.72 -9.71 21.64
N GLN A 23 -5.01 -9.41 21.41
CA GLN A 23 -5.54 -9.23 20.04
C GLN A 23 -5.78 -7.79 19.58
N SER A 24 -5.58 -6.78 20.39
CA SER A 24 -5.66 -5.39 19.94
C SER A 24 -4.27 -4.77 19.81
N GLY A 25 -3.54 -5.21 18.80
CA GLY A 25 -2.41 -4.43 18.31
C GLY A 25 -2.91 -3.09 17.75
N PRO A 26 -2.08 -2.03 17.73
CA PRO A 26 -2.49 -0.75 17.17
C PRO A 26 -2.93 -0.93 15.72
N HIS A 27 -4.15 -0.43 15.40
CA HIS A 27 -4.71 -0.46 14.07
C HIS A 27 -3.94 0.50 13.15
N CYS A 28 -3.67 0.05 11.93
CA CYS A 28 -3.07 0.91 10.93
C CYS A 28 -4.08 1.90 10.37
N ASN A 29 -3.91 3.16 10.68
CA ASN A 29 -4.79 4.22 10.19
C ASN A 29 -4.31 4.86 8.89
N THR A 30 -3.01 4.81 8.60
CA THR A 30 -2.43 5.50 7.44
C THR A 30 -1.31 4.65 6.83
N HIS A 31 -1.49 4.27 5.58
CA HIS A 31 -0.45 3.59 4.81
C HIS A 31 0.47 4.62 4.15
N ARG A 32 1.77 4.35 4.20
CA ARG A 32 2.81 5.15 3.56
C ARG A 32 3.56 4.28 2.57
N LEU A 33 3.46 4.63 1.30
CA LEU A 33 4.27 4.06 0.24
C LEU A 33 5.62 4.78 0.19
N GLN A 34 6.69 4.01 0.10
CA GLN A 34 8.04 4.51 -0.15
C GLN A 34 8.58 3.88 -1.44
N VAL A 35 9.31 4.67 -2.19
CA VAL A 35 10.05 4.23 -3.37
C VAL A 35 11.52 4.61 -3.14
N ASN A 36 12.41 3.62 -3.15
CA ASN A 36 13.85 3.82 -2.91
C ASN A 36 14.11 4.57 -1.58
N ASP A 37 13.41 4.17 -0.52
CA ASP A 37 13.47 4.75 0.82
C ASP A 37 12.95 6.21 0.91
N GLN A 38 12.36 6.74 -0.17
CA GLN A 38 11.74 8.06 -0.19
C GLN A 38 10.22 7.94 -0.03
N PRO A 39 9.61 8.65 0.93
CA PRO A 39 8.17 8.64 1.10
C PRO A 39 7.48 9.33 -0.07
N ILE A 40 6.43 8.69 -0.60
CA ILE A 40 5.64 9.20 -1.70
C ILE A 40 4.36 9.84 -1.17
N LEU A 41 4.10 11.06 -1.62
CA LEU A 41 2.80 11.71 -1.39
C LEU A 41 1.76 11.13 -2.33
N MET A 42 0.65 10.69 -1.75
CA MET A 42 -0.48 10.12 -2.48
C MET A 42 -1.68 11.06 -2.42
N TYR A 43 -2.40 11.15 -3.52
CA TYR A 43 -3.53 12.06 -3.74
C TYR A 43 -4.82 11.27 -4.00
N GLU A 44 -5.97 11.90 -3.84
CA GLU A 44 -7.27 11.24 -4.01
C GLU A 44 -7.65 11.07 -5.49
N THR A 45 -7.10 11.90 -6.37
CA THR A 45 -7.36 11.83 -7.82
C THR A 45 -6.06 11.86 -8.62
N PRO A 46 -6.03 11.25 -9.82
CA PRO A 46 -4.88 11.32 -10.72
C PRO A 46 -4.54 12.75 -11.15
N GLU A 47 -5.54 13.62 -11.30
CA GLU A 47 -5.38 15.02 -11.71
C GLU A 47 -4.72 15.85 -10.59
N GLU A 48 -5.06 15.61 -9.33
CA GLU A 48 -4.36 16.22 -8.20
C GLU A 48 -2.90 15.76 -8.15
N ALA A 49 -2.65 14.47 -8.34
CA ALA A 49 -1.30 13.92 -8.39
C ALA A 49 -0.48 14.53 -9.53
N LEU A 50 -1.10 14.73 -10.71
CA LEU A 50 -0.47 15.38 -11.86
C LEU A 50 -0.09 16.84 -11.56
N SER A 51 -1.03 17.61 -10.99
CA SER A 51 -0.81 19.03 -10.67
C SER A 51 0.21 19.25 -9.56
N SER A 52 0.43 18.23 -8.71
CA SER A 52 1.35 18.25 -7.58
C SER A 52 2.62 17.43 -7.83
N MET A 53 2.89 17.08 -9.08
CA MET A 53 4.02 16.26 -9.49
C MET A 53 5.35 16.86 -9.05
N THR A 54 6.15 16.06 -8.35
CA THR A 54 7.47 16.41 -7.87
C THR A 54 8.55 15.68 -8.67
N GLU A 55 9.82 15.89 -8.30
CA GLU A 55 10.93 15.15 -8.88
C GLU A 55 10.73 13.65 -8.65
N SER A 56 10.99 12.86 -9.69
CA SER A 56 10.79 11.41 -9.66
C SER A 56 11.82 10.72 -8.77
N PRO A 57 11.41 9.87 -7.82
CA PRO A 57 12.31 9.01 -7.06
C PRO A 57 12.70 7.73 -7.81
N LEU A 58 12.20 7.56 -9.04
CA LEU A 58 12.41 6.35 -9.83
C LEU A 58 13.82 6.31 -10.42
N LEU A 59 14.44 5.14 -10.28
CA LEU A 59 15.75 4.83 -10.85
C LEU A 59 15.58 4.08 -12.17
N PRO A 60 16.51 4.22 -13.13
CA PRO A 60 16.40 3.54 -14.42
C PRO A 60 16.48 2.02 -14.32
N GLU A 61 17.15 1.50 -13.31
CA GLU A 61 17.39 0.06 -13.16
C GLU A 61 16.34 -0.58 -12.26
N VAL A 62 16.64 -0.73 -10.98
CA VAL A 62 15.78 -1.41 -10.02
C VAL A 62 15.25 -0.43 -8.98
N ASN A 63 13.95 -0.47 -8.76
CA ASN A 63 13.27 0.32 -7.75
C ASN A 63 12.74 -0.60 -6.65
N ARG A 64 12.92 -0.16 -5.40
CA ARG A 64 12.39 -0.83 -4.22
C ARG A 64 11.13 -0.12 -3.76
N LEU A 65 10.08 -0.92 -3.57
CA LEU A 65 8.81 -0.48 -3.00
C LEU A 65 8.73 -0.98 -1.57
N SER A 66 8.36 -0.14 -0.65
CA SER A 66 7.98 -0.56 0.70
C SER A 66 6.71 0.14 1.14
N LEU A 67 5.86 -0.60 1.83
CA LEU A 67 4.62 -0.11 2.40
C LEU A 67 4.72 -0.18 3.91
N SER A 68 4.71 0.96 4.56
CA SER A 68 4.70 1.06 6.01
C SER A 68 3.36 1.56 6.51
N CYS A 69 3.12 1.32 7.78
CA CYS A 69 1.93 1.80 8.46
C CYS A 69 2.29 2.54 9.73
N GLU A 70 1.74 3.73 9.88
CA GLU A 70 1.91 4.52 11.09
C GLU A 70 1.06 3.93 12.22
N GLY A 71 1.73 3.30 13.21
CA GLY A 71 1.10 2.73 14.39
C GLY A 71 0.90 1.21 14.38
N GLY A 72 1.35 0.47 13.37
CA GLY A 72 1.22 -0.98 13.35
C GLY A 72 1.51 -1.65 12.02
N ARG A 73 1.05 -2.88 11.88
CA ARG A 73 1.12 -3.62 10.62
C ARG A 73 -0.10 -3.31 9.76
N PRO A 74 0.04 -3.34 8.43
CA PRO A 74 -1.13 -3.28 7.53
C PRO A 74 -2.13 -4.37 7.90
N GLU A 75 -3.40 -4.00 8.13
CA GLU A 75 -4.46 -4.96 8.45
C GLU A 75 -5.20 -5.44 7.20
N HIS A 76 -4.95 -4.79 6.07
CA HIS A 76 -5.70 -4.99 4.84
C HIS A 76 -4.79 -5.39 3.70
N ASP A 77 -5.37 -6.07 2.73
CA ASP A 77 -4.73 -6.29 1.45
C ASP A 77 -4.70 -4.97 0.68
N ILE A 78 -3.52 -4.66 0.15
CA ILE A 78 -3.25 -3.44 -0.61
C ILE A 78 -2.67 -3.83 -1.95
N GLN A 79 -3.21 -3.24 -3.00
CA GLN A 79 -2.74 -3.42 -4.36
C GLN A 79 -2.15 -2.13 -4.89
N LEU A 80 -0.98 -2.20 -5.49
CA LEU A 80 -0.35 -1.11 -6.22
C LEU A 80 -0.29 -1.47 -7.69
N TYR A 81 -0.95 -0.67 -8.51
CA TYR A 81 -0.84 -0.73 -9.96
C TYR A 81 0.12 0.34 -10.46
N LEU A 82 1.07 -0.07 -11.27
CA LEU A 82 1.95 0.82 -12.03
C LEU A 82 1.51 0.82 -13.49
N ARG A 83 1.24 2.00 -14.02
CA ARG A 83 0.82 2.20 -15.41
C ARG A 83 1.67 3.27 -16.06
N LEU A 84 1.92 3.14 -17.35
CA LEU A 84 2.35 4.25 -18.16
C LEU A 84 1.19 5.22 -18.38
N ALA A 85 1.48 6.50 -18.40
CA ALA A 85 0.48 7.54 -18.56
C ALA A 85 1.01 8.70 -19.41
N LYS A 86 0.09 9.51 -19.91
CA LYS A 86 0.39 10.81 -20.52
C LYS A 86 -0.65 11.83 -20.13
N GLU A 87 -0.25 13.08 -20.09
CA GLU A 87 -1.16 14.19 -19.94
C GLU A 87 -1.85 14.51 -21.26
N ASN A 88 -3.14 14.79 -21.16
CA ASN A 88 -3.95 15.30 -22.26
C ASN A 88 -4.95 16.32 -21.74
N ASP A 89 -4.70 17.61 -21.99
CA ASP A 89 -5.57 18.73 -21.57
C ASP A 89 -5.95 18.71 -20.07
N GLY A 90 -4.95 18.47 -19.20
CA GLY A 90 -5.14 18.43 -17.75
C GLY A 90 -5.74 17.11 -17.21
N THR A 91 -6.01 16.15 -18.08
CA THR A 91 -6.42 14.80 -17.70
C THR A 91 -5.30 13.79 -17.92
N ILE A 92 -5.41 12.64 -17.26
CA ILE A 92 -4.45 11.55 -17.43
C ILE A 92 -5.06 10.45 -18.31
N LEU A 93 -4.36 10.12 -19.39
CA LEU A 93 -4.64 8.94 -20.21
C LEU A 93 -3.63 7.84 -19.84
N THR A 94 -4.13 6.68 -19.47
CA THR A 94 -3.30 5.55 -19.05
C THR A 94 -3.17 4.50 -20.13
N SER A 95 -2.02 3.80 -20.13
CA SER A 95 -1.85 2.56 -20.86
C SER A 95 -2.87 1.50 -20.40
N PRO A 96 -3.38 0.65 -21.30
CA PRO A 96 -4.23 -0.48 -20.92
C PRO A 96 -3.49 -1.53 -20.07
N TYR A 97 -2.16 -1.53 -20.12
CA TYR A 97 -1.32 -2.47 -19.38
C TYR A 97 -0.93 -1.88 -18.03
N ALA A 98 -0.93 -2.75 -17.01
CA ALA A 98 -0.50 -2.40 -15.66
C ALA A 98 0.33 -3.53 -15.07
N THR A 99 1.34 -3.16 -14.30
CA THR A 99 2.04 -4.11 -13.43
C THR A 99 1.42 -4.03 -12.04
N LEU A 100 1.10 -5.19 -11.45
CA LEU A 100 0.44 -5.29 -10.16
C LEU A 100 1.39 -5.81 -9.09
N TYR A 101 1.43 -5.12 -7.97
CA TYR A 101 2.08 -5.56 -6.73
C TYR A 101 1.04 -5.70 -5.62
N ASN A 102 1.09 -6.84 -4.92
CA ASN A 102 0.23 -7.11 -3.79
C ASN A 102 1.04 -6.97 -2.50
N PHE A 103 0.53 -6.17 -1.58
CA PHE A 103 1.06 -6.03 -0.23
C PHE A 103 0.09 -6.64 0.78
N SER A 104 0.64 -7.22 1.83
CA SER A 104 -0.10 -7.84 2.92
C SER A 104 0.61 -7.58 4.25
N PRO A 105 0.00 -7.90 5.39
CA PRO A 105 0.67 -7.78 6.69
C PRO A 105 2.00 -8.55 6.80
N THR A 106 2.21 -9.54 5.95
CA THR A 106 3.42 -10.38 5.91
C THR A 106 4.34 -10.09 4.73
N GLN A 107 3.91 -9.26 3.78
CA GLN A 107 4.66 -8.89 2.58
C GLN A 107 4.47 -7.40 2.30
N ASP A 108 5.34 -6.60 2.84
CA ASP A 108 5.32 -5.14 2.80
C ASP A 108 6.40 -4.54 1.87
N GLU A 109 7.17 -5.38 1.19
CA GLU A 109 8.20 -4.97 0.26
C GLU A 109 8.03 -5.64 -1.11
N ALA A 110 8.39 -4.90 -2.15
CA ALA A 110 8.50 -5.39 -3.53
C ALA A 110 9.64 -4.67 -4.25
N ALA A 111 10.04 -5.19 -5.39
CA ALA A 111 10.99 -4.54 -6.28
C ALA A 111 10.54 -4.68 -7.72
N PHE A 112 10.86 -3.68 -8.54
CA PHE A 112 10.62 -3.72 -9.98
C PHE A 112 11.74 -3.06 -10.76
N ALA A 113 12.01 -3.57 -11.95
CA ALA A 113 12.80 -2.87 -12.94
C ALA A 113 11.90 -2.02 -13.84
N MET A 114 12.36 -0.85 -14.25
CA MET A 114 11.57 0.00 -15.15
C MET A 114 11.21 -0.72 -16.45
N ASN A 115 12.10 -1.57 -16.96
CA ASN A 115 11.84 -2.36 -18.15
C ASN A 115 10.70 -3.39 -17.99
N ASP A 116 10.38 -3.81 -16.78
CA ASP A 116 9.26 -4.73 -16.50
C ASP A 116 7.90 -4.00 -16.53
N VAL A 117 7.92 -2.68 -16.28
CA VAL A 117 6.73 -1.82 -16.34
C VAL A 117 6.50 -1.25 -17.73
N LEU A 118 7.60 -1.09 -18.47
CA LEU A 118 7.61 -0.55 -19.82
C LEU A 118 7.40 -1.67 -20.85
N ASP A 119 6.25 -1.69 -21.50
CA ASP A 119 6.18 -2.28 -22.82
C ASP A 119 6.97 -1.35 -23.75
N LEU A 120 8.10 -1.83 -24.27
CA LEU A 120 9.03 -1.04 -25.09
C LEU A 120 8.36 -0.47 -26.35
N ASP A 121 7.37 -1.16 -26.89
CA ASP A 121 6.62 -0.71 -28.06
C ASP A 121 5.64 0.43 -27.73
N GLU A 122 5.18 0.51 -26.50
CA GLU A 122 4.25 1.52 -25.99
C GLU A 122 4.95 2.69 -25.28
N ALA A 123 6.18 2.49 -24.77
CA ALA A 123 6.89 3.48 -23.95
C ALA A 123 7.06 4.84 -24.64
N SER A 124 7.20 4.85 -25.98
CA SER A 124 7.33 6.11 -26.73
C SER A 124 6.07 6.97 -26.76
N LYS A 125 4.91 6.40 -26.39
CA LYS A 125 3.61 7.09 -26.39
C LYS A 125 3.29 7.76 -25.06
N TYR A 126 4.03 7.42 -24.01
CA TYR A 126 3.78 7.83 -22.64
C TYR A 126 5.05 8.42 -22.02
N ASP A 127 4.90 9.48 -21.25
CA ASP A 127 6.02 10.17 -20.59
C ASP A 127 5.87 10.24 -19.07
N LEU A 128 4.82 9.62 -18.54
CA LEU A 128 4.50 9.59 -17.11
C LEU A 128 4.36 8.15 -16.62
N VAL A 129 4.65 7.96 -15.33
CA VAL A 129 4.34 6.74 -14.58
C VAL A 129 3.29 7.08 -13.53
N LEU A 130 2.16 6.38 -13.56
CA LEU A 130 1.08 6.50 -12.60
C LEU A 130 1.13 5.34 -11.62
N PHE A 131 1.15 5.67 -10.34
CA PHE A 131 0.94 4.75 -9.22
C PHE A 131 -0.50 4.88 -8.75
N GLU A 132 -1.22 3.76 -8.72
CA GLU A 132 -2.57 3.65 -8.18
C GLU A 132 -2.56 2.66 -7.01
N LEU A 133 -2.72 3.16 -5.81
CA LEU A 133 -2.76 2.37 -4.58
C LEU A 133 -4.20 2.12 -4.17
N ILE A 134 -4.60 0.86 -4.10
CA ILE A 134 -5.94 0.44 -3.71
C ILE A 134 -5.88 -0.28 -2.38
N THR A 135 -6.57 0.26 -1.38
CA THR A 135 -6.71 -0.36 -0.07
C THR A 135 -8.09 -0.99 0.07
N TYR A 136 -8.12 -2.30 0.26
CA TYR A 136 -9.34 -3.05 0.49
C TYR A 136 -9.63 -3.15 1.98
N LYS A 137 -10.74 -2.55 2.41
CA LYS A 137 -11.20 -2.60 3.80
C LYS A 137 -12.32 -3.63 3.93
N LYS A 138 -12.30 -4.39 5.03
CA LYS A 138 -13.38 -5.34 5.32
C LYS A 138 -14.70 -4.60 5.51
N ALA A 139 -15.75 -5.03 4.78
CA ALA A 139 -17.09 -4.45 4.83
C ALA A 139 -17.21 -2.95 4.48
N ALA A 140 -16.26 -2.40 3.72
CA ALA A 140 -16.30 -1.02 3.22
C ALA A 140 -15.88 -0.96 1.75
N ALA A 141 -16.19 0.15 1.07
CA ALA A 141 -15.69 0.39 -0.27
C ALA A 141 -14.16 0.52 -0.26
N PRO A 142 -13.45 0.07 -1.31
CA PRO A 142 -12.02 0.27 -1.43
C PRO A 142 -11.70 1.76 -1.54
N THR A 143 -10.54 2.16 -1.03
CA THR A 143 -10.01 3.51 -1.19
C THR A 143 -8.91 3.52 -2.23
N TYR A 144 -8.88 4.58 -3.04
CA TYR A 144 -7.92 4.77 -4.12
C TYR A 144 -7.04 5.98 -3.83
N GLN A 145 -5.75 5.86 -4.07
CA GLN A 145 -4.79 6.95 -3.96
C GLN A 145 -3.82 6.89 -5.13
N TYR A 146 -3.32 8.05 -5.55
CA TYR A 146 -2.55 8.21 -6.78
C TYR A 146 -1.27 9.01 -6.56
N ALA A 147 -0.22 8.65 -7.29
CA ALA A 147 0.98 9.47 -7.47
C ALA A 147 1.41 9.40 -8.93
N VAL A 148 1.97 10.51 -9.44
CA VAL A 148 2.42 10.63 -10.83
C VAL A 148 3.88 11.10 -10.84
N PHE A 149 4.69 10.46 -11.68
CA PHE A 149 6.10 10.78 -11.89
C PHE A 149 6.42 10.91 -13.39
N ARG A 150 7.39 11.77 -13.66
CA ARG A 150 7.96 11.93 -15.02
C ARG A 150 9.31 11.26 -15.12
#